data_8b3f134d77926aa6cc7563c13c7eb1c9
#
_entry.id   8b3f134d77926aa6cc7563c13c7eb1c9
#
_cell.length_a   1.000
_cell.length_b   1.000
_cell.length_c   1.000
_cell.angle_alpha   90.00
_cell.angle_beta   90.00
_cell.angle_gamma   90.00
#
_symmetry.space_group_name_H-M   'P 1'
#
loop_
_entity.id
_entity.type
_entity.pdbx_description
1 polymer ?
#
loop_
_entity_poly.entity_id
_entity_poly.type
_entity_poly.pdbx_seq_one_letter_code
_entity_poly.pdbx_strand_id
1 'polypeptide(L)'
;MPNLICNVVWMPHYRGEADVHAGGFDYVSINGYGHELLNFDALNGKVYGFVQTRNSTVNINRLGAKPEDDFMDGVRVIFISTHEELGPVVIGWYENARVWRRKQPGLRSVPTHPDVKIDFQFEASADNAMLLPVSQRLLTVPNRKKGFPGQSPVFFPDESDEMRTWMRKFEKYFDEKKSGQTSGTKKSNGSGRNTDAEHNALVEISAIEAVIAALGPDYRDRQADNCGWDLEFERGGKKLCVEVKGTPD
;
A
#
# COMPACT_ATOMS: atom_id res chain seq x y z
N MET A 1 11.01 13.47 12.85
CA MET A 1 10.56 12.06 12.95
C MET A 1 11.31 11.25 11.92
N PRO A 2 12.01 10.18 12.29
CA PRO A 2 12.69 9.33 11.31
C PRO A 2 11.68 8.60 10.42
N ASN A 3 12.08 8.35 9.16
CA ASN A 3 11.27 7.65 8.18
C ASN A 3 11.90 6.30 7.84
N LEU A 4 11.06 5.29 7.66
CA LEU A 4 11.41 3.96 7.16
C LEU A 4 10.49 3.64 5.99
N ILE A 5 11.03 3.29 4.83
CA ILE A 5 10.26 2.86 3.67
C ILE A 5 10.27 1.33 3.64
N CYS A 6 9.09 0.71 3.56
CA CYS A 6 8.90 -0.73 3.52
C CYS A 6 8.24 -1.13 2.22
N ASN A 7 8.89 -2.05 1.49
CA ASN A 7 8.37 -2.59 0.23
C ASN A 7 7.62 -3.90 0.53
N VAL A 8 6.33 -3.92 0.23
CA VAL A 8 5.40 -5.02 0.50
C VAL A 8 4.74 -5.51 -0.79
N VAL A 9 4.17 -6.70 -0.75
CA VAL A 9 3.41 -7.25 -1.89
C VAL A 9 2.15 -6.42 -2.10
N TRP A 10 1.77 -6.21 -3.37
CA TRP A 10 0.54 -5.51 -3.72
C TRP A 10 -0.71 -6.26 -3.26
N MET A 11 -1.55 -5.58 -2.49
CA MET A 11 -2.86 -6.05 -2.06
C MET A 11 -3.83 -4.85 -1.97
N PRO A 12 -5.13 -5.04 -2.29
CA PRO A 12 -6.11 -3.97 -2.16
C PRO A 12 -6.34 -3.53 -0.72
N HIS A 13 -6.46 -4.46 0.23
CA HIS A 13 -7.00 -4.14 1.56
C HIS A 13 -6.07 -4.43 2.73
N TYR A 14 -5.12 -5.36 2.63
CA TYR A 14 -4.23 -5.78 3.73
C TYR A 14 -4.98 -6.11 5.04
N ARG A 15 -6.15 -6.75 4.92
CA ARG A 15 -7.05 -7.10 6.03
C ARG A 15 -7.34 -8.60 6.17
N GLY A 16 -6.56 -9.43 5.53
CA GLY A 16 -6.56 -10.87 5.76
C GLY A 16 -7.51 -11.70 4.93
N GLU A 17 -8.60 -11.15 4.40
CA GLU A 17 -9.56 -11.90 3.60
C GLU A 17 -9.65 -11.35 2.19
N ALA A 18 -9.76 -12.26 1.22
CA ALA A 18 -10.03 -11.98 -0.19
C ALA A 18 -9.07 -11.02 -0.90
N ASP A 19 -7.89 -10.74 -0.34
CA ASP A 19 -6.87 -9.98 -1.04
C ASP A 19 -6.25 -10.84 -2.14
N VAL A 20 -6.47 -10.43 -3.38
CA VAL A 20 -5.80 -11.04 -4.54
C VAL A 20 -4.35 -10.57 -4.52
N HIS A 21 -3.42 -11.51 -4.41
CA HIS A 21 -1.99 -11.21 -4.46
C HIS A 21 -1.56 -11.04 -5.92
N ALA A 22 -1.34 -9.81 -6.34
CA ALA A 22 -0.67 -9.53 -7.61
C ALA A 22 0.85 -9.49 -7.38
N GLY A 23 1.56 -10.47 -7.93
CA GLY A 23 3.02 -10.56 -7.86
C GLY A 23 3.51 -11.79 -7.08
N GLY A 24 4.23 -12.66 -7.81
CA GLY A 24 4.66 -13.94 -7.30
C GLY A 24 5.92 -13.86 -6.46
N PHE A 25 5.78 -13.84 -5.15
CA PHE A 25 6.80 -14.46 -4.33
C PHE A 25 6.44 -15.95 -4.19
N ASP A 26 7.39 -16.83 -4.43
CA ASP A 26 7.22 -18.30 -4.33
C ASP A 26 6.53 -18.74 -3.03
N TYR A 27 6.75 -17.98 -1.94
CA TYR A 27 6.16 -18.26 -0.64
C TYR A 27 4.61 -18.17 -0.65
N VAL A 28 4.04 -17.14 -1.27
CA VAL A 28 2.59 -16.96 -1.34
C VAL A 28 1.95 -18.00 -2.25
N SER A 29 2.60 -18.32 -3.38
CA SER A 29 2.12 -19.36 -4.30
C SER A 29 2.14 -20.76 -3.68
N ILE A 30 3.08 -21.03 -2.76
CA ILE A 30 3.21 -22.32 -2.07
C ILE A 30 2.27 -22.43 -0.86
N ASN A 31 2.16 -21.35 -0.07
CA ASN A 31 1.48 -21.38 1.23
C ASN A 31 0.06 -20.78 1.19
N GLY A 32 -0.33 -20.10 0.12
CA GLY A 32 -1.65 -19.49 -0.03
C GLY A 32 -1.87 -18.21 0.81
N TYR A 33 -0.85 -17.72 1.52
CA TYR A 33 -0.89 -16.48 2.28
C TYR A 33 0.48 -15.79 2.34
N GLY A 34 0.49 -14.47 2.55
CA GLY A 34 1.69 -13.69 2.84
C GLY A 34 1.66 -13.12 4.26
N HIS A 35 2.83 -12.98 4.89
CA HIS A 35 2.92 -12.42 6.24
C HIS A 35 2.45 -10.94 6.33
N GLU A 36 2.38 -10.24 5.20
CA GLU A 36 2.00 -8.83 5.09
C GLU A 36 0.48 -8.62 5.05
N LEU A 37 -0.27 -9.72 4.97
CA LEU A 37 -1.73 -9.79 4.76
C LEU A 37 -2.55 -8.96 5.77
N LEU A 38 -2.04 -8.78 7.00
CA LEU A 38 -2.71 -8.10 8.10
C LEU A 38 -2.12 -6.72 8.41
N ASN A 39 -1.26 -6.17 7.54
CA ASN A 39 -0.53 -4.94 7.86
C ASN A 39 -1.43 -3.76 8.23
N PHE A 40 -2.65 -3.69 7.69
CA PHE A 40 -3.58 -2.61 8.00
C PHE A 40 -4.87 -3.07 8.70
N ASP A 41 -4.88 -4.32 9.19
CA ASP A 41 -6.01 -4.84 9.94
C ASP A 41 -5.82 -4.58 11.45
N ALA A 42 -6.73 -3.82 12.04
CA ALA A 42 -6.62 -3.40 13.42
C ALA A 42 -7.02 -4.52 14.41
N LEU A 43 -6.24 -4.67 15.46
CA LEU A 43 -6.54 -5.51 16.61
C LEU A 43 -6.46 -4.67 17.89
N ASN A 44 -7.56 -4.56 18.64
CA ASN A 44 -7.62 -3.81 19.90
C ASN A 44 -7.10 -2.37 19.79
N GLY A 45 -7.46 -1.67 18.69
CA GLY A 45 -7.08 -0.27 18.47
C GLY A 45 -5.63 -0.08 17.99
N LYS A 46 -4.92 -1.14 17.65
CA LYS A 46 -3.57 -1.10 17.08
C LYS A 46 -3.50 -1.84 15.75
N VAL A 47 -2.56 -1.44 14.90
CA VAL A 47 -2.15 -2.18 13.72
C VAL A 47 -0.76 -2.77 13.96
N TYR A 48 -0.53 -3.94 13.34
CA TYR A 48 0.71 -4.70 13.47
C TYR A 48 1.22 -5.03 12.06
N GLY A 49 2.36 -4.43 11.71
CA GLY A 49 2.91 -4.54 10.36
C GLY A 49 4.10 -5.49 10.29
N PHE A 50 4.24 -6.11 9.14
CA PHE A 50 5.33 -7.00 8.81
C PHE A 50 5.92 -6.64 7.44
N VAL A 51 7.21 -6.85 7.29
CA VAL A 51 7.91 -6.88 6.01
C VAL A 51 8.97 -7.98 6.04
N GLN A 52 9.10 -8.73 4.96
CA GLN A 52 10.05 -9.84 4.90
C GLN A 52 11.48 -9.31 4.76
N THR A 53 12.22 -9.19 5.87
CA THR A 53 13.64 -8.86 5.87
C THR A 53 14.53 -10.12 5.86
N ARG A 54 15.75 -10.02 5.33
CA ARG A 54 16.67 -11.18 5.18
C ARG A 54 16.87 -11.97 6.47
N ASN A 55 17.10 -11.34 7.58
CA ASN A 55 17.39 -12.02 8.86
C ASN A 55 16.30 -11.76 9.90
N SER A 56 15.09 -11.46 9.46
CA SER A 56 13.99 -11.05 10.33
C SER A 56 14.38 -9.88 11.26
N THR A 57 15.26 -8.98 10.78
CA THR A 57 15.79 -7.85 11.56
C THR A 57 15.69 -6.55 10.77
N VAL A 58 15.41 -5.45 11.47
CA VAL A 58 15.49 -4.07 10.99
C VAL A 58 16.64 -3.38 11.71
N ASN A 59 17.52 -2.72 10.96
CA ASN A 59 18.62 -1.97 11.56
C ASN A 59 18.13 -0.61 12.11
N ILE A 60 17.49 -0.65 13.29
CA ILE A 60 16.93 0.54 13.93
C ILE A 60 17.97 1.58 14.36
N ASN A 61 19.28 1.23 14.40
CA ASN A 61 20.32 2.23 14.66
C ASN A 61 20.33 3.33 13.58
N ARG A 62 19.93 2.99 12.35
CA ARG A 62 19.75 3.97 11.25
C ARG A 62 18.56 4.91 11.47
N LEU A 63 17.69 4.60 12.41
CA LEU A 63 16.57 5.44 12.84
C LEU A 63 16.92 6.29 14.08
N GLY A 64 18.11 6.08 14.64
CA GLY A 64 18.59 6.80 15.82
C GLY A 64 18.56 5.99 17.12
N ALA A 65 18.18 4.70 17.10
CA ALA A 65 18.26 3.83 18.26
C ALA A 65 19.71 3.47 18.61
N LYS A 66 19.95 3.18 19.87
CA LYS A 66 21.26 2.68 20.34
C LYS A 66 21.42 1.21 20.00
N PRO A 67 22.67 0.68 20.00
CA PRO A 67 22.93 -0.74 19.73
C PRO A 67 22.17 -1.71 20.65
N GLU A 68 21.99 -1.34 21.90
CA GLU A 68 21.31 -2.11 22.95
C GLU A 68 19.78 -2.04 22.90
N ASP A 69 19.20 -1.09 22.16
CA ASP A 69 17.74 -0.92 22.09
C ASP A 69 17.10 -2.04 21.26
N ASP A 70 16.01 -2.58 21.75
CA ASP A 70 15.21 -3.60 21.05
C ASP A 70 14.23 -2.98 20.04
N PHE A 71 13.85 -1.71 20.22
CA PHE A 71 12.92 -0.99 19.37
C PHE A 71 13.25 0.50 19.30
N MET A 72 12.63 1.17 18.33
CA MET A 72 12.61 2.63 18.17
C MET A 72 11.17 3.11 18.06
N ASP A 73 10.78 4.07 18.91
CA ASP A 73 9.50 4.74 18.87
C ASP A 73 9.54 6.01 18.01
N GLY A 74 8.37 6.50 17.63
CA GLY A 74 8.24 7.77 16.92
C GLY A 74 8.71 7.71 15.47
N VAL A 75 8.63 6.56 14.83
CA VAL A 75 9.01 6.36 13.43
C VAL A 75 7.79 6.52 12.52
N ARG A 76 7.98 7.15 11.36
CA ARG A 76 7.01 7.03 10.27
C ARG A 76 7.41 5.86 9.37
N VAL A 77 6.55 4.86 9.28
CA VAL A 77 6.72 3.72 8.37
C VAL A 77 5.89 3.97 7.12
N ILE A 78 6.53 4.10 5.97
CA ILE A 78 5.91 4.36 4.68
C ILE A 78 5.89 3.04 3.92
N PHE A 79 4.71 2.53 3.62
CA PHE A 79 4.57 1.31 2.83
C PHE A 79 4.47 1.66 1.35
N ILE A 80 5.28 0.97 0.55
CA ILE A 80 5.26 1.03 -0.90
C ILE A 80 5.01 -0.36 -1.46
N SER A 81 4.40 -0.43 -2.63
CA SER A 81 4.21 -1.68 -3.36
C SER A 81 4.36 -1.44 -4.86
N THR A 82 4.70 -2.48 -5.60
CA THR A 82 4.83 -2.39 -7.04
C THR A 82 3.47 -2.60 -7.71
N HIS A 83 2.97 -1.54 -8.31
CA HIS A 83 1.85 -1.59 -9.24
C HIS A 83 2.34 -2.09 -10.60
N GLU A 84 1.52 -2.86 -11.30
CA GLU A 84 1.92 -3.50 -12.56
C GLU A 84 2.36 -2.47 -13.63
N GLU A 85 1.62 -1.38 -13.77
CA GLU A 85 1.89 -0.36 -14.77
C GLU A 85 2.69 0.84 -14.24
N LEU A 86 2.42 1.30 -13.01
CA LEU A 86 3.05 2.49 -12.42
C LEU A 86 4.42 2.23 -11.82
N GLY A 87 4.76 0.95 -11.59
CA GLY A 87 5.92 0.61 -10.78
C GLY A 87 5.66 0.86 -9.28
N PRO A 88 6.71 1.14 -8.47
CA PRO A 88 6.54 1.31 -7.05
C PRO A 88 5.73 2.59 -6.72
N VAL A 89 4.67 2.43 -5.91
CA VAL A 89 3.81 3.52 -5.43
C VAL A 89 3.66 3.46 -3.91
N VAL A 90 3.38 4.60 -3.29
CA VAL A 90 3.00 4.64 -1.87
C VAL A 90 1.58 4.10 -1.72
N ILE A 91 1.42 3.11 -0.83
CA ILE A 91 0.12 2.48 -0.55
C ILE A 91 -0.47 2.91 0.79
N GLY A 92 0.34 3.42 1.71
CA GLY A 92 -0.10 3.83 3.04
C GLY A 92 1.07 4.07 3.99
N TRP A 93 0.77 4.33 5.23
CA TRP A 93 1.78 4.61 6.27
C TRP A 93 1.27 4.36 7.68
N TYR A 94 2.23 4.25 8.61
CA TYR A 94 1.99 4.40 10.05
C TYR A 94 2.73 5.65 10.52
N GLU A 95 2.07 6.46 11.35
CA GLU A 95 2.69 7.56 12.07
C GLU A 95 3.02 7.14 13.50
N ASN A 96 4.06 7.72 14.06
CA ASN A 96 4.45 7.50 15.45
C ASN A 96 4.52 6.01 15.83
N ALA A 97 5.01 5.20 14.88
CA ALA A 97 5.10 3.77 15.04
C ALA A 97 6.27 3.38 15.92
N ARG A 98 6.13 2.24 16.59
CA ARG A 98 7.24 1.47 17.14
C ARG A 98 7.78 0.52 16.07
N VAL A 99 9.09 0.56 15.86
CA VAL A 99 9.81 -0.35 14.97
C VAL A 99 10.71 -1.24 15.81
N TRP A 100 10.45 -2.54 15.77
CA TRP A 100 11.23 -3.54 16.48
C TRP A 100 12.48 -3.95 15.69
N ARG A 101 13.60 -4.13 16.39
CA ARG A 101 14.83 -4.64 15.80
C ARG A 101 14.65 -6.05 15.25
N ARG A 102 13.94 -6.89 15.99
CA ARG A 102 13.60 -8.27 15.61
C ARG A 102 12.09 -8.43 15.51
N LYS A 103 11.65 -9.34 14.68
CA LYS A 103 10.23 -9.69 14.61
C LYS A 103 9.72 -10.15 15.98
N GLN A 104 8.50 -9.77 16.29
CA GLN A 104 7.79 -10.14 17.50
C GLN A 104 6.80 -11.27 17.20
N PRO A 105 6.52 -12.14 18.19
CA PRO A 105 5.56 -13.23 18.04
C PRO A 105 4.20 -12.72 17.59
N GLY A 106 3.59 -13.43 16.64
CA GLY A 106 2.31 -13.06 16.08
C GLY A 106 1.18 -13.10 17.10
N LEU A 107 0.35 -12.08 17.06
CA LEU A 107 -0.84 -11.94 17.91
C LEU A 107 -2.11 -12.47 17.22
N ARG A 108 -2.09 -12.61 15.91
CA ARG A 108 -3.22 -13.01 15.08
C ARG A 108 -2.88 -14.16 14.17
N SER A 109 -3.84 -15.04 14.00
CA SER A 109 -3.76 -16.11 13.00
C SER A 109 -4.19 -15.62 11.63
N VAL A 110 -3.65 -16.25 10.59
CA VAL A 110 -4.17 -16.10 9.22
C VAL A 110 -5.60 -16.66 9.18
N PRO A 111 -6.59 -15.94 8.66
CA PRO A 111 -7.98 -16.41 8.65
C PRO A 111 -8.14 -17.78 8.02
N THR A 112 -7.44 -18.03 6.90
CA THR A 112 -7.45 -19.32 6.19
C THR A 112 -6.56 -20.39 6.82
N HIS A 113 -5.71 -20.03 7.78
CA HIS A 113 -4.74 -20.93 8.45
C HIS A 113 -4.71 -20.63 9.95
N PRO A 114 -5.70 -21.09 10.75
CA PRO A 114 -5.86 -20.71 12.16
C PRO A 114 -4.67 -21.04 13.06
N ASP A 115 -3.89 -22.06 12.69
CA ASP A 115 -2.70 -22.49 13.43
C ASP A 115 -1.46 -21.64 13.14
N VAL A 116 -1.52 -20.78 12.11
CA VAL A 116 -0.40 -19.92 11.70
C VAL A 116 -0.61 -18.51 12.22
N LYS A 117 0.27 -18.09 13.12
CA LYS A 117 0.31 -16.70 13.60
C LYS A 117 1.31 -15.87 12.79
N ILE A 118 0.88 -14.69 12.39
CA ILE A 118 1.74 -13.75 11.65
C ILE A 118 2.55 -12.91 12.63
N ASP A 119 3.87 -13.05 12.55
CA ASP A 119 4.82 -12.20 13.29
C ASP A 119 4.74 -10.74 12.80
N PHE A 120 5.16 -9.79 13.63
CA PHE A 120 5.17 -8.38 13.27
C PHE A 120 6.49 -7.71 13.63
N GLN A 121 6.79 -6.59 13.00
CA GLN A 121 7.98 -5.75 13.27
C GLN A 121 7.62 -4.29 13.52
N PHE A 122 6.41 -3.90 13.19
CA PHE A 122 5.90 -2.54 13.36
C PHE A 122 4.61 -2.58 14.15
N GLU A 123 4.41 -1.60 15.04
CA GLU A 123 3.11 -1.38 15.67
C GLU A 123 2.80 0.10 15.73
N ALA A 124 1.52 0.45 15.54
CA ALA A 124 1.04 1.80 15.72
C ALA A 124 -0.40 1.79 16.24
N SER A 125 -0.88 2.93 16.75
CA SER A 125 -2.32 3.12 16.93
C SER A 125 -3.04 3.01 15.59
N ALA A 126 -4.21 2.41 15.56
CA ALA A 126 -5.03 2.34 14.36
C ALA A 126 -5.36 3.74 13.81
N ASP A 127 -5.53 4.73 14.68
CA ASP A 127 -5.76 6.13 14.30
C ASP A 127 -4.55 6.80 13.64
N ASN A 128 -3.36 6.21 13.81
CA ASN A 128 -2.12 6.67 13.23
C ASN A 128 -1.72 5.84 11.98
N ALA A 129 -2.59 4.96 11.52
CA ALA A 129 -2.35 4.14 10.34
C ALA A 129 -3.33 4.51 9.23
N MET A 130 -2.81 4.70 8.04
CA MET A 130 -3.59 4.97 6.84
C MET A 130 -3.21 4.00 5.74
N LEU A 131 -4.18 3.23 5.27
CA LEU A 131 -4.13 2.54 3.99
C LEU A 131 -4.88 3.39 2.96
N LEU A 132 -4.22 3.76 1.89
CA LEU A 132 -4.85 4.51 0.80
C LEU A 132 -5.80 3.60 0.02
N PRO A 133 -6.99 4.09 -0.36
CA PRO A 133 -7.78 3.45 -1.41
C PRO A 133 -6.92 3.21 -2.66
N VAL A 134 -7.20 2.15 -3.40
CA VAL A 134 -6.43 1.81 -4.61
C VAL A 134 -6.36 2.99 -5.58
N SER A 135 -7.49 3.65 -5.83
CA SER A 135 -7.60 4.85 -6.68
C SER A 135 -6.77 6.06 -6.22
N GLN A 136 -6.25 6.02 -5.01
CA GLN A 136 -5.44 7.11 -4.45
C GLN A 136 -3.96 6.75 -4.30
N ARG A 137 -3.50 5.59 -4.75
CA ARG A 137 -2.10 5.14 -4.67
C ARG A 137 -1.28 5.66 -5.86
N LEU A 138 -1.25 6.99 -6.02
CA LEU A 138 -0.71 7.65 -7.21
C LEU A 138 0.70 8.23 -7.02
N LEU A 139 1.22 8.28 -5.78
CA LEU A 139 2.57 8.79 -5.55
C LEU A 139 3.61 7.71 -5.88
N THR A 140 4.24 7.86 -7.05
CA THR A 140 5.28 6.94 -7.52
C THR A 140 6.59 7.14 -6.75
N VAL A 141 7.31 6.03 -6.58
CA VAL A 141 8.67 6.00 -6.02
C VAL A 141 9.63 5.71 -7.16
N PRO A 142 10.70 6.50 -7.36
CA PRO A 142 11.66 6.26 -8.43
C PRO A 142 12.19 4.82 -8.42
N ASN A 143 11.95 4.09 -9.50
CA ASN A 143 12.36 2.71 -9.65
C ASN A 143 13.79 2.61 -10.18
N ARG A 144 14.60 1.67 -9.64
CA ARG A 144 15.98 1.38 -10.08
C ARG A 144 16.92 2.59 -10.10
N LYS A 145 16.57 3.66 -9.39
CA LYS A 145 17.42 4.84 -9.24
C LYS A 145 18.27 4.71 -7.98
N LYS A 146 19.56 5.10 -8.07
CA LYS A 146 20.45 5.14 -6.89
C LYS A 146 19.85 6.05 -5.82
N GLY A 147 19.88 5.63 -4.55
CA GLY A 147 19.28 6.39 -3.43
C GLY A 147 17.79 6.12 -3.20
N PHE A 148 17.19 5.13 -3.91
CA PHE A 148 15.81 4.71 -3.72
C PHE A 148 15.70 3.20 -3.43
N PRO A 149 14.56 2.72 -2.88
CA PRO A 149 14.43 1.37 -2.32
C PRO A 149 14.80 0.22 -3.26
N GLY A 150 14.48 0.33 -4.55
CA GLY A 150 14.60 -0.77 -5.49
C GLY A 150 13.80 -1.99 -4.99
N GLN A 151 14.48 -3.14 -4.91
CA GLN A 151 13.90 -4.39 -4.39
C GLN A 151 14.17 -4.63 -2.89
N SER A 152 14.73 -3.64 -2.20
CA SER A 152 15.00 -3.78 -0.77
C SER A 152 13.70 -3.83 0.03
N PRO A 153 13.49 -4.82 0.91
CA PRO A 153 12.28 -4.90 1.72
C PRO A 153 12.17 -3.73 2.71
N VAL A 154 13.29 -3.22 3.20
CA VAL A 154 13.37 -2.01 4.03
C VAL A 154 14.41 -1.05 3.48
N PHE A 155 14.08 0.22 3.47
CA PHE A 155 14.97 1.28 3.02
C PHE A 155 14.90 2.47 3.98
N PHE A 156 16.06 3.02 4.28
CA PHE A 156 16.20 4.18 5.15
C PHE A 156 16.52 5.37 4.26
N PRO A 157 15.61 6.34 4.13
CA PRO A 157 15.85 7.55 3.35
C PRO A 157 17.18 8.21 3.76
N ASP A 158 17.99 8.52 2.77
CA ASP A 158 19.23 9.27 2.97
C ASP A 158 19.00 10.78 2.78
N GLU A 159 20.07 11.56 2.93
CA GLU A 159 20.02 13.01 2.78
C GLU A 159 20.38 13.49 1.37
N SER A 160 20.35 12.61 0.35
CA SER A 160 20.57 13.00 -1.03
C SER A 160 19.53 14.02 -1.50
N ASP A 161 19.90 14.88 -2.45
CA ASP A 161 18.99 15.91 -2.98
C ASP A 161 17.76 15.30 -3.64
N GLU A 162 17.93 14.16 -4.30
CA GLU A 162 16.86 13.39 -4.92
C GLU A 162 15.88 12.86 -3.88
N MET A 163 16.40 12.23 -2.81
CA MET A 163 15.57 11.68 -1.74
C MET A 163 14.86 12.81 -0.99
N ARG A 164 15.56 13.92 -0.66
CA ARG A 164 14.93 15.10 -0.06
C ARG A 164 13.83 15.70 -0.94
N THR A 165 14.01 15.69 -2.25
CA THR A 165 13.00 16.18 -3.20
C THR A 165 11.79 15.26 -3.23
N TRP A 166 12.00 13.94 -3.24
CA TRP A 166 10.91 12.97 -3.18
C TRP A 166 10.18 13.02 -1.84
N MET A 167 10.90 13.11 -0.72
CA MET A 167 10.28 13.24 0.61
C MET A 167 9.41 14.50 0.73
N ARG A 168 9.79 15.63 0.11
CA ARG A 168 8.92 16.83 0.06
C ARG A 168 7.62 16.58 -0.72
N LYS A 169 7.68 15.81 -1.81
CA LYS A 169 6.46 15.38 -2.53
C LYS A 169 5.60 14.45 -1.66
N PHE A 170 6.24 13.52 -0.95
CA PHE A 170 5.55 12.65 -0.02
C PHE A 170 4.86 13.44 1.11
N GLU A 171 5.56 14.40 1.75
CA GLU A 171 4.96 15.22 2.83
C GLU A 171 3.73 16.00 2.32
N LYS A 172 3.81 16.61 1.15
CA LYS A 172 2.65 17.29 0.55
C LYS A 172 1.50 16.31 0.33
N TYR A 173 1.77 15.17 -0.27
CA TYR A 173 0.78 14.13 -0.52
C TYR A 173 0.16 13.57 0.79
N PHE A 174 0.99 13.34 1.78
CA PHE A 174 0.59 12.93 3.13
C PHE A 174 -0.38 13.94 3.78
N ASP A 175 -0.04 15.23 3.76
CA ASP A 175 -0.88 16.29 4.33
C ASP A 175 -2.22 16.42 3.60
N GLU A 176 -2.23 16.30 2.27
CA GLU A 176 -3.44 16.32 1.45
C GLU A 176 -4.38 15.15 1.81
N LYS A 177 -3.84 13.94 1.94
CA LYS A 177 -4.64 12.76 2.27
C LYS A 177 -5.15 12.78 3.70
N LYS A 178 -4.35 13.28 4.64
CA LYS A 178 -4.74 13.42 6.04
C LYS A 178 -5.83 14.49 6.24
N SER A 179 -5.73 15.62 5.56
CA SER A 179 -6.74 16.69 5.62
C SER A 179 -8.06 16.27 4.97
N GLY A 180 -8.03 15.45 3.92
CA GLY A 180 -9.21 14.88 3.27
C GLY A 180 -10.02 13.94 4.18
N GLN A 181 -9.39 13.28 5.16
CA GLN A 181 -10.09 12.47 6.16
C GLN A 181 -10.81 13.31 7.23
N THR A 182 -10.32 14.50 7.54
CA THR A 182 -10.91 15.38 8.56
C THR A 182 -12.08 16.21 8.06
N SER A 183 -12.26 16.34 6.75
CA SER A 183 -13.35 17.08 6.11
C SER A 183 -14.39 16.14 5.49
N GLY A 184 -15.12 15.41 6.32
CA GLY A 184 -16.42 14.89 5.94
C GLY A 184 -17.33 16.08 5.62
N THR A 185 -17.80 16.18 4.36
CA THR A 185 -18.71 17.18 3.80
C THR A 185 -18.12 18.53 3.38
N LYS A 186 -17.57 18.59 2.18
CA LYS A 186 -17.79 19.72 1.27
C LYS A 186 -17.85 19.20 -0.16
N LYS A 187 -19.07 19.20 -0.73
CA LYS A 187 -19.27 19.12 -2.17
C LYS A 187 -18.58 20.32 -2.81
N SER A 188 -17.51 20.10 -3.57
CA SER A 188 -17.00 21.09 -4.51
C SER A 188 -17.55 20.77 -5.88
N ASN A 189 -18.51 21.56 -6.33
CA ASN A 189 -18.84 21.67 -7.75
C ASN A 189 -17.66 22.38 -8.43
N GLY A 190 -16.89 21.65 -9.20
CA GLY A 190 -15.82 22.19 -10.00
C GLY A 190 -15.29 21.14 -10.97
N SER A 191 -15.96 20.98 -12.11
CA SER A 191 -15.49 20.20 -13.26
C SER A 191 -14.30 20.93 -13.90
N GLY A 192 -13.11 20.78 -13.32
CA GLY A 192 -11.84 21.13 -13.95
C GLY A 192 -11.30 19.92 -14.70
N ARG A 193 -11.38 19.91 -16.03
CA ARG A 193 -10.65 18.94 -16.85
C ARG A 193 -9.16 19.17 -16.63
N ASN A 194 -8.51 18.23 -15.96
CA ASN A 194 -7.05 18.18 -15.89
C ASN A 194 -6.54 17.76 -17.27
N THR A 195 -5.65 18.55 -17.86
CA THR A 195 -5.07 18.29 -19.19
C THR A 195 -3.79 17.46 -19.13
N ASP A 196 -3.41 17.01 -17.95
CA ASP A 196 -2.27 16.14 -17.76
C ASP A 196 -2.65 14.69 -18.14
N ALA A 197 -2.18 14.26 -19.31
CA ALA A 197 -2.50 12.93 -19.85
C ALA A 197 -1.98 11.80 -18.95
N GLU A 198 -0.85 11.98 -18.28
CA GLU A 198 -0.28 11.01 -17.35
C GLU A 198 -1.17 10.89 -16.09
N HIS A 199 -1.61 12.01 -15.54
CA HIS A 199 -2.52 12.02 -14.41
C HIS A 199 -3.87 11.37 -14.76
N ASN A 200 -4.43 11.66 -15.92
CA ASN A 200 -5.71 11.10 -16.37
C ASN A 200 -5.62 9.57 -16.56
N ALA A 201 -4.51 9.07 -17.14
CA ALA A 201 -4.27 7.64 -17.26
C ALA A 201 -4.19 6.96 -15.89
N LEU A 202 -3.53 7.57 -14.90
CA LEU A 202 -3.44 7.05 -13.54
C LEU A 202 -4.81 6.97 -12.85
N VAL A 203 -5.64 7.97 -13.04
CA VAL A 203 -7.02 8.00 -12.50
C VAL A 203 -7.87 6.91 -13.12
N GLU A 204 -7.75 6.69 -14.44
CA GLU A 204 -8.48 5.65 -15.17
C GLU A 204 -8.08 4.24 -14.71
N ILE A 205 -6.78 3.96 -14.61
CA ILE A 205 -6.24 2.70 -14.10
C ILE A 205 -6.75 2.43 -12.68
N SER A 206 -6.66 3.42 -11.81
CA SER A 206 -7.12 3.29 -10.42
C SER A 206 -8.62 3.02 -10.31
N ALA A 207 -9.42 3.60 -11.20
CA ALA A 207 -10.86 3.36 -11.26
C ALA A 207 -11.17 1.93 -11.72
N ILE A 208 -10.45 1.41 -12.71
CA ILE A 208 -10.57 0.03 -13.20
C ILE A 208 -10.24 -0.96 -12.09
N GLU A 209 -9.14 -0.76 -11.37
CA GLU A 209 -8.75 -1.61 -10.25
C GLU A 209 -9.77 -1.59 -9.11
N ALA A 210 -10.34 -0.43 -8.79
CA ALA A 210 -11.39 -0.33 -7.78
C ALA A 210 -12.64 -1.15 -8.17
N VAL A 211 -13.01 -1.15 -9.45
CA VAL A 211 -14.12 -1.96 -9.99
C VAL A 211 -13.79 -3.46 -9.90
N ILE A 212 -12.57 -3.86 -10.28
CA ILE A 212 -12.12 -5.26 -10.19
C ILE A 212 -12.11 -5.72 -8.73
N ALA A 213 -11.61 -4.89 -7.81
CA ALA A 213 -11.62 -5.19 -6.38
C ALA A 213 -13.03 -5.36 -5.81
N ALA A 214 -14.01 -4.59 -6.29
CA ALA A 214 -15.40 -4.66 -5.86
C ALA A 214 -16.17 -5.83 -6.48
N LEU A 215 -15.88 -6.16 -7.73
CA LEU A 215 -16.63 -7.15 -8.51
C LEU A 215 -15.92 -8.52 -8.64
N GLY A 216 -14.66 -8.62 -8.25
CA GLY A 216 -13.86 -9.86 -8.28
C GLY A 216 -12.98 -9.98 -9.53
N PRO A 217 -12.05 -10.96 -9.53
CA PRO A 217 -11.00 -11.07 -10.53
C PRO A 217 -11.47 -11.76 -11.85
N ASP A 218 -12.66 -12.37 -11.85
CA ASP A 218 -13.17 -13.08 -13.03
C ASP A 218 -13.81 -12.10 -14.01
N TYR A 219 -12.99 -11.41 -14.79
CA TYR A 219 -13.43 -10.45 -15.77
C TYR A 219 -12.72 -10.63 -17.12
N ARG A 220 -13.30 -10.07 -18.19
CA ARG A 220 -12.64 -9.87 -19.47
C ARG A 220 -12.41 -8.38 -19.68
N ASP A 221 -11.17 -8.02 -19.95
CA ASP A 221 -10.83 -6.65 -20.39
C ASP A 221 -11.35 -6.43 -21.80
N ARG A 222 -12.07 -5.33 -22.01
CA ARG A 222 -12.70 -4.94 -23.26
C ARG A 222 -12.29 -3.55 -23.74
N GLN A 223 -11.35 -2.90 -23.08
CA GLN A 223 -10.93 -1.53 -23.39
C GLN A 223 -10.48 -1.37 -24.85
N ALA A 224 -9.80 -2.37 -25.42
CA ALA A 224 -9.33 -2.36 -26.80
C ALA A 224 -10.43 -2.68 -27.82
N ASP A 225 -11.57 -3.22 -27.41
CA ASP A 225 -12.58 -3.78 -28.31
C ASP A 225 -13.60 -2.75 -28.84
N ASN A 226 -13.56 -1.51 -28.34
CA ASN A 226 -14.51 -0.42 -28.67
C ASN A 226 -15.99 -0.83 -28.59
N CYS A 227 -16.34 -1.71 -27.66
CA CYS A 227 -17.69 -2.25 -27.51
C CYS A 227 -18.61 -1.37 -26.65
N GLY A 228 -18.09 -0.27 -26.09
CA GLY A 228 -18.84 0.70 -25.28
C GLY A 228 -18.82 0.43 -23.78
N TRP A 229 -18.02 -0.53 -23.34
CA TRP A 229 -17.69 -0.80 -21.93
C TRP A 229 -16.26 -1.31 -21.80
N ASP A 230 -15.67 -1.13 -20.62
CA ASP A 230 -14.26 -1.42 -20.36
C ASP A 230 -14.04 -2.82 -19.79
N LEU A 231 -14.96 -3.31 -18.94
CA LEU A 231 -14.86 -4.60 -18.28
C LEU A 231 -16.15 -5.41 -18.46
N GLU A 232 -15.99 -6.73 -18.64
CA GLU A 232 -17.10 -7.69 -18.75
C GLU A 232 -16.95 -8.76 -17.69
N PHE A 233 -17.93 -8.88 -16.80
CA PHE A 233 -18.01 -9.92 -15.77
C PHE A 233 -19.11 -10.93 -16.12
N GLU A 234 -18.96 -12.18 -15.73
CA GLU A 234 -19.98 -13.18 -15.85
C GLU A 234 -20.44 -13.63 -14.46
N ARG A 235 -21.74 -13.41 -14.13
CA ARG A 235 -22.32 -13.80 -12.85
C ARG A 235 -23.66 -14.48 -13.05
N GLY A 236 -23.77 -15.74 -12.57
CA GLY A 236 -25.02 -16.49 -12.64
C GLY A 236 -25.57 -16.65 -14.07
N GLY A 237 -24.69 -16.80 -15.06
CA GLY A 237 -25.05 -16.93 -16.47
C GLY A 237 -25.50 -15.59 -17.12
N LYS A 238 -25.31 -14.46 -16.45
CA LYS A 238 -25.57 -13.13 -16.98
C LYS A 238 -24.28 -12.34 -17.14
N LYS A 239 -24.17 -11.58 -18.23
CA LYS A 239 -23.08 -10.66 -18.47
C LYS A 239 -23.37 -9.34 -17.77
N LEU A 240 -22.39 -8.86 -17.00
CA LEU A 240 -22.35 -7.51 -16.46
C LEU A 240 -21.29 -6.72 -17.23
N CYS A 241 -21.71 -5.72 -17.99
CA CYS A 241 -20.84 -4.82 -18.74
C CYS A 241 -20.64 -3.54 -17.92
N VAL A 242 -19.41 -3.15 -17.68
CA VAL A 242 -19.06 -2.00 -16.84
C VAL A 242 -18.22 -1.02 -17.65
N GLU A 243 -18.74 0.20 -17.82
CA GLU A 243 -17.96 1.36 -18.29
C GLU A 243 -17.34 2.04 -17.06
N VAL A 244 -16.03 2.24 -17.06
CA VAL A 244 -15.29 2.83 -15.95
C VAL A 244 -15.01 4.29 -16.26
N LYS A 245 -15.42 5.19 -15.36
CA LYS A 245 -15.10 6.62 -15.47
C LYS A 245 -14.34 7.06 -14.24
N GLY A 246 -13.05 7.30 -14.42
CA GLY A 246 -12.24 7.94 -13.39
C GLY A 246 -12.57 9.43 -13.31
N THR A 247 -12.95 9.90 -12.13
CA THR A 247 -13.03 11.32 -11.83
C THR A 247 -11.93 11.67 -10.86
N PRO A 248 -11.05 12.63 -11.17
CA PRO A 248 -10.11 13.13 -10.16
C PRO A 248 -10.93 13.86 -9.09
N ASP A 249 -10.83 13.40 -7.85
CA ASP A 249 -11.36 14.08 -6.65
C ASP A 249 -10.45 15.24 -6.23
#